data_765f86b34619f69c8189f8b903d893c8
#
_entry.id   765f86b34619f69c8189f8b903d893c8
#
_cell.length_a   1.000
_cell.length_b   1.000
_cell.length_c   1.000
_cell.angle_alpha   90.00
_cell.angle_beta   90.00
_cell.angle_gamma   90.00
#
_symmetry.space_group_name_H-M   'P 1'
#
loop_
_entity.id
_entity.type
_entity.pdbx_description
1 polymer ?
#
loop_
_entity_poly.entity_id
_entity_poly.type
_entity_poly.pdbx_seq_one_letter_code
_entity_poly.pdbx_strand_id
1 'polypeptide(L)'
;LMRTSLTMPPPASPLKSERLAQISSELDGMYGKGKYCRSEDDCIGLVDMSAEMATSRDADLLLEYWQGWREVSVPMKDLYAEQVVIANEGAAELGFANVSELWRSKYDMPADDFPVELDRLWGQVKPLYDALHCHVRAELGDYYGEDIVPQDKPIPAHLLGNMWAQSWGNIYDLVKPDEPMEVPDVTGALRDQDYDEIKMVKQAESFFSSLGFEQLPETFWKRSQFSKPADRDVQCHASAWNVDDKDDLRIKMCIQITGEEFNVIHHELGHNYYQRAYNQEPLLYRGSANDGFHEAIGDTIALSITPKYLKEIGLIDEIPDPS
;
A
#
# COMPACT_ATOMS: atom_id res chain seq x y z
N LEU A 1 1.19 26.07 7.29
CA LEU A 1 0.96 25.51 5.95
C LEU A 1 2.22 25.58 5.08
N MET A 2 2.73 26.73 4.70
CA MET A 2 3.89 26.84 3.78
C MET A 2 5.16 26.11 4.25
N ARG A 3 5.46 26.08 5.56
CA ARG A 3 6.62 25.36 6.09
C ARG A 3 6.47 23.85 6.04
N THR A 4 5.25 23.34 6.10
CA THR A 4 4.93 21.92 6.18
C THR A 4 4.48 21.32 4.84
N SER A 5 4.47 22.11 3.75
CA SER A 5 4.09 21.64 2.42
C SER A 5 5.10 20.69 1.78
N LEU A 6 6.36 20.72 2.25
CA LEU A 6 7.42 19.88 1.72
C LEU A 6 7.56 18.60 2.54
N THR A 7 7.46 17.45 1.90
CA THR A 7 7.70 16.16 2.54
C THR A 7 9.18 15.90 2.77
N MET A 8 10.02 16.27 1.80
CA MET A 8 11.48 16.21 1.88
C MET A 8 12.03 17.62 1.64
N PRO A 9 12.21 18.44 2.70
CA PRO A 9 12.61 19.83 2.54
C PRO A 9 14.07 19.93 2.08
N PRO A 10 14.34 20.52 0.91
CA PRO A 10 15.72 20.76 0.48
C PRO A 10 16.30 21.92 1.30
N PRO A 11 17.58 21.84 1.72
CA PRO A 11 18.27 22.97 2.35
C PRO A 11 18.53 24.11 1.35
N ALA A 12 18.83 25.29 1.84
CA ALA A 12 19.11 26.47 1.02
C ALA A 12 20.38 26.32 0.14
N SER A 13 21.27 25.39 0.45
CA SER A 13 22.43 25.05 -0.37
C SER A 13 22.01 24.44 -1.72
N PRO A 14 22.28 25.09 -2.87
CA PRO A 14 21.92 24.54 -4.19
C PRO A 14 22.50 23.15 -4.45
N LEU A 15 23.76 22.91 -4.04
CA LEU A 15 24.43 21.63 -4.22
C LEU A 15 23.75 20.51 -3.44
N LYS A 16 23.33 20.77 -2.19
CA LYS A 16 22.62 19.77 -1.37
C LYS A 16 21.20 19.54 -1.87
N SER A 17 20.52 20.60 -2.33
CA SER A 17 19.19 20.49 -2.93
C SER A 17 19.23 19.62 -4.21
N GLU A 18 20.22 19.85 -5.08
CA GLU A 18 20.45 19.02 -6.26
C GLU A 18 20.77 17.55 -5.87
N ARG A 19 21.65 17.37 -4.88
CA ARG A 19 22.00 16.03 -4.39
C ARG A 19 20.79 15.28 -3.82
N LEU A 20 19.93 15.95 -3.08
CA LEU A 20 18.70 15.37 -2.55
C LEU A 20 17.78 14.85 -3.67
N ALA A 21 17.59 15.66 -4.73
CA ALA A 21 16.81 15.26 -5.89
C ALA A 21 17.43 14.09 -6.65
N GLN A 22 18.75 14.07 -6.80
CA GLN A 22 19.48 12.95 -7.42
C GLN A 22 19.31 11.66 -6.63
N ILE A 23 19.50 11.69 -5.30
CA ILE A 23 19.32 10.51 -4.44
C ILE A 23 17.90 9.97 -4.54
N SER A 24 16.88 10.83 -4.47
CA SER A 24 15.49 10.41 -4.60
C SER A 24 15.26 9.68 -5.92
N SER A 25 15.76 10.22 -7.03
CA SER A 25 15.64 9.58 -8.36
C SER A 25 16.44 8.27 -8.46
N GLU A 26 17.62 8.19 -7.85
CA GLU A 26 18.43 6.98 -7.81
C GLU A 26 17.72 5.87 -7.02
N LEU A 27 17.18 6.17 -5.83
CA LEU A 27 16.46 5.21 -4.99
C LEU A 27 15.22 4.68 -5.70
N ASP A 28 14.41 5.54 -6.31
CA ASP A 28 13.24 5.14 -7.09
C ASP A 28 13.65 4.24 -8.28
N GLY A 29 14.73 4.60 -8.98
CA GLY A 29 15.25 3.82 -10.09
C GLY A 29 15.79 2.45 -9.68
N MET A 30 16.49 2.36 -8.55
CA MET A 30 17.00 1.09 -8.01
C MET A 30 15.83 0.18 -7.59
N TYR A 31 14.85 0.71 -6.89
CA TYR A 31 13.67 -0.04 -6.46
C TYR A 31 12.84 -0.52 -7.67
N GLY A 32 12.53 0.37 -8.60
CA GLY A 32 11.70 0.04 -9.76
C GLY A 32 12.32 -0.94 -10.74
N LYS A 33 13.65 -1.03 -10.79
CA LYS A 33 14.41 -2.00 -11.61
C LYS A 33 14.80 -3.26 -10.85
N GLY A 34 14.56 -3.28 -9.53
CA GLY A 34 14.97 -4.36 -8.65
C GLY A 34 14.43 -5.70 -9.12
N LYS A 35 15.31 -6.70 -9.16
CA LYS A 35 14.99 -8.09 -9.46
C LYS A 35 15.85 -8.99 -8.58
N TYR A 36 15.29 -10.12 -8.20
CA TYR A 36 16.06 -11.22 -7.65
C TYR A 36 16.46 -12.16 -8.79
N CYS A 37 17.74 -12.52 -8.86
CA CYS A 37 18.26 -13.38 -9.93
C CYS A 37 18.96 -14.59 -9.32
N ARG A 38 18.50 -15.80 -9.67
CA ARG A 38 19.19 -17.05 -9.38
C ARG A 38 20.40 -17.25 -10.30
N SER A 39 20.30 -16.72 -11.52
CA SER A 39 21.36 -16.68 -12.54
C SER A 39 21.15 -15.47 -13.45
N GLU A 40 22.09 -15.21 -14.40
CA GLU A 40 21.96 -14.12 -15.36
C GLU A 40 20.66 -14.16 -16.18
N ASP A 41 20.15 -15.37 -16.46
CA ASP A 41 18.96 -15.58 -17.28
C ASP A 41 17.70 -15.90 -16.44
N ASP A 42 17.82 -16.06 -15.12
CA ASP A 42 16.70 -16.41 -14.22
C ASP A 42 16.50 -15.31 -13.20
N CYS A 43 15.84 -14.25 -13.62
CA CYS A 43 15.54 -13.08 -12.80
C CYS A 43 14.03 -12.86 -12.67
N ILE A 44 13.57 -12.63 -11.45
CA ILE A 44 12.16 -12.39 -11.11
C ILE A 44 11.99 -11.03 -10.42
N GLY A 45 10.96 -10.28 -10.80
CA GLY A 45 10.61 -8.98 -10.22
C GLY A 45 9.67 -9.11 -9.03
N LEU A 46 9.49 -8.00 -8.28
CA LEU A 46 8.67 -7.98 -7.07
C LEU A 46 7.23 -8.45 -7.29
N VAL A 47 6.60 -8.04 -8.39
CA VAL A 47 5.19 -8.39 -8.69
C VAL A 47 5.01 -9.89 -8.83
N ASP A 48 5.90 -10.50 -9.61
CA ASP A 48 5.83 -11.94 -9.89
C ASP A 48 6.19 -12.76 -8.63
N MET A 49 7.19 -12.30 -7.83
CA MET A 49 7.48 -12.90 -6.52
C MET A 49 6.31 -12.78 -5.55
N SER A 50 5.65 -11.61 -5.51
CA SER A 50 4.50 -11.39 -4.61
C SER A 50 3.31 -12.28 -4.99
N ALA A 51 3.06 -12.48 -6.30
CA ALA A 51 2.01 -13.38 -6.77
C ALA A 51 2.29 -14.85 -6.38
N GLU A 52 3.54 -15.28 -6.49
CA GLU A 52 3.97 -16.62 -6.06
C GLU A 52 3.88 -16.76 -4.53
N MET A 53 4.34 -15.77 -3.77
CA MET A 53 4.28 -15.79 -2.30
C MET A 53 2.85 -15.81 -1.75
N ALA A 54 1.89 -15.24 -2.46
CA ALA A 54 0.48 -15.27 -2.06
C ALA A 54 -0.12 -16.68 -2.10
N THR A 55 0.37 -17.53 -2.99
CA THR A 55 -0.23 -18.85 -3.28
C THR A 55 0.64 -20.05 -2.92
N SER A 56 1.97 -19.89 -2.93
CA SER A 56 2.91 -20.96 -2.57
C SER A 56 2.82 -21.33 -1.07
N ARG A 57 3.08 -22.60 -0.80
CA ARG A 57 3.22 -23.17 0.56
C ARG A 57 4.59 -23.81 0.78
N ASP A 58 5.51 -23.64 -0.17
CA ASP A 58 6.89 -24.09 -0.06
C ASP A 58 7.71 -23.11 0.76
N ALA A 59 8.02 -23.48 2.01
CA ALA A 59 8.71 -22.61 2.95
C ALA A 59 10.12 -22.19 2.47
N ASP A 60 10.83 -23.08 1.76
CA ASP A 60 12.17 -22.78 1.25
C ASP A 60 12.11 -21.78 0.11
N LEU A 61 11.17 -21.91 -0.82
CA LEU A 61 10.92 -20.97 -1.90
C LEU A 61 10.50 -19.59 -1.36
N LEU A 62 9.58 -19.58 -0.38
CA LEU A 62 9.12 -18.35 0.26
C LEU A 62 10.26 -17.61 0.96
N LEU A 63 11.15 -18.35 1.64
CA LEU A 63 12.34 -17.79 2.27
C LEU A 63 13.33 -17.24 1.24
N GLU A 64 13.57 -17.99 0.17
CA GLU A 64 14.44 -17.59 -0.93
C GLU A 64 13.97 -16.25 -1.54
N TYR A 65 12.69 -16.11 -1.86
CA TYR A 65 12.13 -14.87 -2.42
C TYR A 65 12.19 -13.72 -1.43
N TRP A 66 11.86 -13.99 -0.16
CA TRP A 66 11.89 -12.99 0.89
C TRP A 66 13.31 -12.43 1.12
N GLN A 67 14.34 -13.30 1.11
CA GLN A 67 15.74 -12.89 1.23
C GLN A 67 16.24 -12.22 -0.04
N GLY A 68 15.99 -12.83 -1.20
CA GLY A 68 16.45 -12.34 -2.48
C GLY A 68 15.97 -10.93 -2.82
N TRP A 69 14.70 -10.61 -2.53
CA TRP A 69 14.22 -9.25 -2.71
C TRP A 69 14.93 -8.24 -1.81
N ARG A 70 15.29 -8.61 -0.60
CA ARG A 70 15.97 -7.69 0.33
C ARG A 70 17.38 -7.33 -0.07
N GLU A 71 18.03 -8.13 -0.90
CA GLU A 71 19.33 -7.79 -1.47
C GLU A 71 19.26 -6.57 -2.39
N VAL A 72 18.12 -6.30 -3.02
CA VAL A 72 17.86 -5.09 -3.82
C VAL A 72 18.06 -3.81 -2.99
N SER A 73 17.71 -3.84 -1.71
CA SER A 73 17.80 -2.68 -0.83
C SER A 73 19.19 -2.45 -0.20
N VAL A 74 20.09 -3.44 -0.25
CA VAL A 74 21.42 -3.32 0.36
C VAL A 74 22.21 -2.11 -0.19
N PRO A 75 22.32 -1.90 -1.52
CA PRO A 75 23.03 -0.74 -2.06
C PRO A 75 22.27 0.59 -1.85
N MET A 76 20.99 0.55 -1.50
CA MET A 76 20.17 1.74 -1.25
C MET A 76 20.42 2.35 0.13
N LYS A 77 20.93 1.57 1.08
CA LYS A 77 21.03 1.95 2.50
C LYS A 77 21.82 3.24 2.71
N ASP A 78 22.99 3.37 2.10
CA ASP A 78 23.85 4.53 2.29
C ASP A 78 23.27 5.78 1.61
N LEU A 79 22.64 5.62 0.44
CA LEU A 79 21.92 6.70 -0.24
C LEU A 79 20.75 7.20 0.62
N TYR A 80 19.99 6.28 1.19
CA TYR A 80 18.87 6.63 2.07
C TYR A 80 19.35 7.35 3.34
N ALA A 81 20.44 6.91 3.93
CA ALA A 81 21.05 7.60 5.07
C ALA A 81 21.51 9.02 4.72
N GLU A 82 22.14 9.22 3.55
CA GLU A 82 22.53 10.55 3.04
C GLU A 82 21.29 11.43 2.80
N GLN A 83 20.23 10.88 2.22
CA GLN A 83 18.95 11.57 2.01
C GLN A 83 18.39 12.11 3.32
N VAL A 84 18.35 11.29 4.37
CA VAL A 84 17.86 11.69 5.69
C VAL A 84 18.69 12.81 6.28
N VAL A 85 20.02 12.76 6.16
CA VAL A 85 20.93 13.83 6.64
C VAL A 85 20.61 15.16 5.95
N ILE A 86 20.53 15.16 4.62
CA ILE A 86 20.27 16.39 3.85
C ILE A 86 18.86 16.93 4.15
N ALA A 87 17.86 16.07 4.23
CA ALA A 87 16.48 16.50 4.54
C ALA A 87 16.36 17.04 5.96
N ASN A 88 17.08 16.50 6.95
CA ASN A 88 17.14 17.04 8.30
C ASN A 88 17.75 18.46 8.35
N GLU A 89 18.76 18.75 7.52
CA GLU A 89 19.28 20.10 7.40
C GLU A 89 18.21 21.07 6.85
N GLY A 90 17.47 20.66 5.82
CA GLY A 90 16.36 21.45 5.30
C GLY A 90 15.23 21.66 6.32
N ALA A 91 14.89 20.64 7.10
CA ALA A 91 13.93 20.77 8.20
C ALA A 91 14.41 21.76 9.28
N ALA A 92 15.70 21.72 9.62
CA ALA A 92 16.30 22.65 10.59
C ALA A 92 16.23 24.11 10.10
N GLU A 93 16.48 24.36 8.83
CA GLU A 93 16.34 25.70 8.22
C GLU A 93 14.87 26.22 8.26
N LEU A 94 13.89 25.30 8.28
CA LEU A 94 12.47 25.64 8.45
C LEU A 94 12.06 25.80 9.92
N GLY A 95 12.98 25.52 10.87
CA GLY A 95 12.76 25.69 12.31
C GLY A 95 12.24 24.45 13.03
N PHE A 96 12.39 23.25 12.43
CA PHE A 96 12.12 21.95 13.05
C PHE A 96 13.42 21.28 13.48
N ALA A 97 13.40 20.45 14.50
CA ALA A 97 14.60 19.70 14.93
C ALA A 97 15.06 18.68 13.87
N ASN A 98 14.12 18.11 13.13
CA ASN A 98 14.38 17.13 12.07
C ASN A 98 13.13 16.92 11.20
N VAL A 99 13.25 16.11 10.14
CA VAL A 99 12.13 15.74 9.24
C VAL A 99 11.00 15.04 9.98
N SER A 100 11.29 14.21 10.99
CA SER A 100 10.24 13.53 11.76
C SER A 100 9.36 14.50 12.54
N GLU A 101 9.93 15.55 13.15
CA GLU A 101 9.14 16.61 13.79
C GLU A 101 8.32 17.39 12.75
N LEU A 102 8.91 17.72 11.61
CA LEU A 102 8.21 18.39 10.51
C LEU A 102 7.00 17.57 10.05
N TRP A 103 7.13 16.27 9.85
CA TRP A 103 6.02 15.41 9.43
C TRP A 103 4.92 15.34 10.49
N ARG A 104 5.27 15.11 11.74
CA ARG A 104 4.31 15.05 12.84
C ARG A 104 3.59 16.39 13.09
N SER A 105 4.23 17.53 12.78
CA SER A 105 3.63 18.85 12.91
C SER A 105 2.48 19.13 11.93
N LYS A 106 2.23 18.23 10.96
CA LYS A 106 1.08 18.32 10.05
C LYS A 106 -0.24 17.87 10.70
N TYR A 107 -0.18 17.15 11.80
CA TYR A 107 -1.36 16.72 12.54
C TYR A 107 -1.86 17.81 13.49
N ASP A 108 -3.16 17.77 13.82
CA ASP A 108 -3.82 18.76 14.68
C ASP A 108 -3.49 18.52 16.18
N MET A 109 -2.22 18.27 16.47
CA MET A 109 -1.67 18.06 17.82
C MET A 109 -0.19 18.46 17.86
N PRO A 110 0.38 18.73 19.05
CA PRO A 110 1.81 18.88 19.22
C PRO A 110 2.56 17.64 18.71
N ALA A 111 3.70 17.85 18.04
CA ALA A 111 4.46 16.76 17.41
C ALA A 111 4.88 15.65 18.40
N ASP A 112 5.10 16.00 19.66
CA ASP A 112 5.48 15.06 20.71
C ASP A 112 4.30 14.30 21.32
N ASP A 113 3.07 14.79 21.14
CA ASP A 113 1.85 14.10 21.56
C ASP A 113 1.46 12.99 20.58
N PHE A 114 1.87 13.11 19.30
CA PHE A 114 1.54 12.14 18.24
C PHE A 114 1.99 10.70 18.57
N PRO A 115 3.26 10.43 18.95
CA PRO A 115 3.67 9.09 19.34
C PRO A 115 2.92 8.57 20.58
N VAL A 116 2.57 9.43 21.53
CA VAL A 116 1.79 9.05 22.73
C VAL A 116 0.38 8.58 22.32
N GLU A 117 -0.24 9.24 21.35
CA GLU A 117 -1.54 8.83 20.83
C GLU A 117 -1.45 7.50 20.06
N LEU A 118 -0.40 7.29 19.28
CA LEU A 118 -0.17 5.99 18.61
C LEU A 118 0.01 4.86 19.61
N ASP A 119 0.78 5.08 20.68
CA ASP A 119 0.97 4.09 21.74
C ASP A 119 -0.35 3.78 22.47
N ARG A 120 -1.17 4.81 22.69
CA ARG A 120 -2.51 4.63 23.30
C ARG A 120 -3.41 3.76 22.40
N LEU A 121 -3.47 4.04 21.10
CA LEU A 121 -4.25 3.27 20.13
C LEU A 121 -3.74 1.83 20.01
N TRP A 122 -2.43 1.66 19.93
CA TRP A 122 -1.80 0.34 19.93
C TRP A 122 -2.19 -0.46 21.17
N GLY A 123 -2.13 0.16 22.37
CA GLY A 123 -2.54 -0.48 23.60
C GLY A 123 -3.98 -1.01 23.61
N GLN A 124 -4.88 -0.37 22.85
CA GLN A 124 -6.27 -0.81 22.69
C GLN A 124 -6.41 -2.01 21.75
N VAL A 125 -5.62 -2.05 20.68
CA VAL A 125 -5.69 -3.10 19.63
C VAL A 125 -4.84 -4.32 20.00
N LYS A 126 -3.75 -4.11 20.75
CA LYS A 126 -2.75 -5.12 21.07
C LYS A 126 -3.31 -6.45 21.61
N PRO A 127 -4.30 -6.48 22.53
CA PRO A 127 -4.82 -7.75 23.03
C PRO A 127 -5.44 -8.63 21.92
N LEU A 128 -6.15 -8.04 20.96
CA LEU A 128 -6.70 -8.75 19.82
C LEU A 128 -5.57 -9.22 18.88
N TYR A 129 -4.59 -8.35 18.61
CA TYR A 129 -3.45 -8.69 17.79
C TYR A 129 -2.62 -9.84 18.38
N ASP A 130 -2.35 -9.81 19.70
CA ASP A 130 -1.60 -10.87 20.38
C ASP A 130 -2.33 -12.22 20.31
N ALA A 131 -3.67 -12.22 20.47
CA ALA A 131 -4.49 -13.44 20.38
C ALA A 131 -4.48 -13.99 18.93
N LEU A 132 -4.67 -13.13 17.92
CA LEU A 132 -4.59 -13.51 16.52
C LEU A 132 -3.19 -14.05 16.16
N HIS A 133 -2.14 -13.35 16.58
CA HIS A 133 -0.77 -13.77 16.33
C HIS A 133 -0.43 -15.10 17.00
N CYS A 134 -0.98 -15.38 18.19
CA CYS A 134 -0.82 -16.65 18.88
C CYS A 134 -1.49 -17.79 18.10
N HIS A 135 -2.72 -17.60 17.66
CA HIS A 135 -3.46 -18.56 16.83
C HIS A 135 -2.72 -18.85 15.53
N VAL A 136 -2.39 -17.82 14.75
CA VAL A 136 -1.68 -17.98 13.47
C VAL A 136 -0.34 -18.72 13.65
N ARG A 137 0.40 -18.46 14.74
CA ARG A 137 1.65 -19.18 15.04
C ARG A 137 1.40 -20.66 15.28
N ALA A 138 0.37 -21.01 16.04
CA ALA A 138 0.02 -22.40 16.31
C ALA A 138 -0.33 -23.14 15.02
N GLU A 139 -1.25 -22.61 14.22
CA GLU A 139 -1.68 -23.21 12.95
C GLU A 139 -0.52 -23.36 11.95
N LEU A 140 0.33 -22.35 11.82
CA LEU A 140 1.52 -22.43 10.95
C LEU A 140 2.56 -23.42 11.52
N GLY A 141 2.66 -23.55 12.84
CA GLY A 141 3.51 -24.55 13.49
C GLY A 141 3.03 -25.98 13.23
N ASP A 142 1.72 -26.21 13.27
CA ASP A 142 1.12 -27.49 12.92
C ASP A 142 1.30 -27.85 11.46
N TYR A 143 1.24 -26.84 10.55
CA TYR A 143 1.39 -27.06 9.12
C TYR A 143 2.86 -27.26 8.69
N TYR A 144 3.78 -26.36 9.10
CA TYR A 144 5.18 -26.35 8.66
C TYR A 144 6.13 -27.10 9.62
N GLY A 145 5.69 -27.38 10.84
CA GLY A 145 6.50 -27.96 11.92
C GLY A 145 7.22 -26.91 12.77
N GLU A 146 7.47 -27.26 14.05
CA GLU A 146 8.10 -26.38 15.03
C GLU A 146 9.57 -26.03 14.70
N ASP A 147 10.23 -26.82 13.87
CA ASP A 147 11.58 -26.51 13.39
C ASP A 147 11.59 -25.26 12.50
N ILE A 148 10.52 -25.03 11.74
CA ILE A 148 10.34 -23.87 10.86
C ILE A 148 9.62 -22.73 11.60
N VAL A 149 8.58 -23.06 12.40
CA VAL A 149 7.77 -22.09 13.15
C VAL A 149 7.85 -22.39 14.65
N PRO A 150 8.96 -22.00 15.32
CA PRO A 150 9.10 -22.21 16.77
C PRO A 150 8.03 -21.45 17.56
N GLN A 151 7.42 -22.13 18.54
CA GLN A 151 6.31 -21.56 19.30
C GLN A 151 6.75 -20.47 20.31
N ASP A 152 8.04 -20.42 20.62
CA ASP A 152 8.67 -19.46 21.56
C ASP A 152 9.34 -18.25 20.86
N LYS A 153 9.21 -18.15 19.51
CA LYS A 153 9.83 -17.08 18.70
C LYS A 153 8.81 -16.36 17.82
N PRO A 154 9.16 -15.20 17.25
CA PRO A 154 8.33 -14.58 16.23
C PRO A 154 8.08 -15.51 15.03
N ILE A 155 6.92 -15.39 14.41
CA ILE A 155 6.61 -16.11 13.17
C ILE A 155 7.59 -15.66 12.07
N PRO A 156 8.17 -16.59 11.28
CA PRO A 156 8.99 -16.21 10.13
C PRO A 156 8.22 -15.39 9.13
N ALA A 157 8.71 -14.19 8.82
CA ALA A 157 7.98 -13.21 8.03
C ALA A 157 7.61 -13.70 6.60
N HIS A 158 8.43 -14.56 6.00
CA HIS A 158 8.18 -15.12 4.66
C HIS A 158 6.94 -16.04 4.58
N LEU A 159 6.41 -16.50 5.73
CA LEU A 159 5.24 -17.37 5.80
C LEU A 159 3.92 -16.58 5.96
N LEU A 160 3.98 -15.26 6.05
CA LEU A 160 2.84 -14.39 6.37
C LEU A 160 2.19 -13.75 5.14
N GLY A 161 2.09 -14.52 4.05
CA GLY A 161 1.19 -14.28 2.92
C GLY A 161 1.69 -13.35 1.84
N ASN A 162 2.67 -12.47 2.11
CA ASN A 162 3.31 -11.65 1.08
C ASN A 162 4.72 -11.20 1.47
N MET A 163 5.41 -10.49 0.57
CA MET A 163 6.76 -9.99 0.76
C MET A 163 6.93 -9.14 2.04
N TRP A 164 5.86 -8.46 2.49
CA TRP A 164 5.86 -7.52 3.61
C TRP A 164 5.25 -8.09 4.90
N ALA A 165 4.87 -9.38 4.89
CA ALA A 165 4.26 -10.08 6.02
C ALA A 165 2.96 -9.41 6.52
N GLN A 166 2.16 -8.85 5.63
CA GLN A 166 0.97 -8.05 5.97
C GLN A 166 -0.34 -8.53 5.33
N SER A 167 -0.29 -9.40 4.31
CA SER A 167 -1.48 -9.94 3.63
C SER A 167 -1.83 -11.34 4.14
N TRP A 168 -2.19 -11.47 5.41
CA TRP A 168 -2.50 -12.75 6.05
C TRP A 168 -3.74 -13.43 5.47
N GLY A 169 -4.60 -12.68 4.77
CA GLY A 169 -5.68 -13.26 3.97
C GLY A 169 -5.20 -14.28 2.95
N ASN A 170 -3.98 -14.13 2.41
CA ASN A 170 -3.39 -15.08 1.46
C ASN A 170 -3.05 -16.45 2.07
N ILE A 171 -2.99 -16.55 3.40
CA ILE A 171 -2.78 -17.82 4.14
C ILE A 171 -4.02 -18.26 4.92
N TYR A 172 -5.18 -17.68 4.63
CA TYR A 172 -6.42 -17.97 5.36
C TYR A 172 -6.78 -19.46 5.36
N ASP A 173 -6.51 -20.16 4.28
CA ASP A 173 -6.71 -21.60 4.16
C ASP A 173 -5.94 -22.42 5.23
N LEU A 174 -4.78 -21.92 5.67
CA LEU A 174 -3.94 -22.56 6.71
C LEU A 174 -4.35 -22.17 8.13
N VAL A 175 -4.93 -20.99 8.32
CA VAL A 175 -5.15 -20.40 9.65
C VAL A 175 -6.63 -20.15 9.98
N LYS A 176 -7.54 -20.60 9.12
CA LYS A 176 -8.97 -20.47 9.37
C LYS A 176 -9.41 -21.28 10.58
N PRO A 177 -10.38 -20.80 11.37
CA PRO A 177 -10.94 -21.56 12.46
C PRO A 177 -11.68 -22.82 11.97
N ASP A 178 -11.95 -23.78 12.88
CA ASP A 178 -12.64 -25.04 12.55
C ASP A 178 -14.05 -24.81 11.97
N GLU A 179 -14.72 -23.76 12.43
CA GLU A 179 -16.00 -23.30 11.87
C GLU A 179 -15.78 -21.92 11.21
N PRO A 180 -15.26 -21.88 9.98
CA PRO A 180 -14.98 -20.61 9.33
C PRO A 180 -16.28 -19.95 8.87
N MET A 181 -16.35 -18.64 9.02
CA MET A 181 -17.37 -17.84 8.34
C MET A 181 -17.15 -17.93 6.83
N GLU A 182 -18.23 -18.10 6.07
CA GLU A 182 -18.14 -18.06 4.61
C GLU A 182 -17.68 -16.68 4.14
N VAL A 183 -16.57 -16.65 3.41
CA VAL A 183 -16.04 -15.45 2.77
C VAL A 183 -16.23 -15.56 1.27
N PRO A 184 -16.85 -14.57 0.60
CA PRO A 184 -17.03 -14.62 -0.84
C PRO A 184 -15.71 -14.71 -1.59
N ASP A 185 -15.62 -15.61 -2.56
CA ASP A 185 -14.48 -15.64 -3.50
C ASP A 185 -14.64 -14.53 -4.55
N VAL A 186 -14.26 -13.30 -4.15
CA VAL A 186 -14.33 -12.13 -5.04
C VAL A 186 -13.39 -12.30 -6.23
N THR A 187 -12.23 -12.94 -6.06
CA THR A 187 -11.27 -13.18 -7.14
C THR A 187 -11.85 -14.11 -8.21
N GLY A 188 -12.47 -15.22 -7.79
CA GLY A 188 -13.17 -16.12 -8.69
C GLY A 188 -14.32 -15.42 -9.42
N ALA A 189 -15.15 -14.70 -8.68
CA ALA A 189 -16.28 -13.97 -9.25
C ALA A 189 -15.89 -12.91 -10.30
N LEU A 190 -14.80 -12.18 -10.06
CA LEU A 190 -14.26 -11.22 -11.03
C LEU A 190 -13.82 -11.91 -12.32
N ARG A 191 -13.12 -13.03 -12.21
CA ARG A 191 -12.63 -13.81 -13.36
C ARG A 191 -13.76 -14.47 -14.14
N ASP A 192 -14.71 -15.07 -13.44
CA ASP A 192 -15.89 -15.74 -14.04
C ASP A 192 -16.80 -14.76 -14.81
N GLN A 193 -16.77 -13.49 -14.43
CA GLN A 193 -17.53 -12.42 -15.09
C GLN A 193 -16.69 -11.61 -16.08
N ASP A 194 -15.52 -12.13 -16.51
CA ASP A 194 -14.64 -11.49 -17.49
C ASP A 194 -14.30 -10.01 -17.14
N TYR A 195 -13.93 -9.76 -15.87
CA TYR A 195 -13.40 -8.46 -15.50
C TYR A 195 -11.98 -8.29 -16.05
N ASP A 196 -11.73 -7.14 -16.61
CA ASP A 196 -10.41 -6.60 -16.95
C ASP A 196 -10.08 -5.41 -16.04
N GLU A 197 -8.88 -4.86 -16.17
CA GLU A 197 -8.40 -3.72 -15.38
C GLU A 197 -9.34 -2.51 -15.51
N ILE A 198 -9.82 -2.24 -16.71
CA ILE A 198 -10.69 -1.10 -16.99
C ILE A 198 -12.08 -1.30 -16.38
N LYS A 199 -12.61 -2.52 -16.46
CA LYS A 199 -13.91 -2.84 -15.86
C LYS A 199 -13.87 -2.75 -14.34
N MET A 200 -12.76 -3.17 -13.70
CA MET A 200 -12.54 -3.01 -12.26
C MET A 200 -12.53 -1.52 -11.86
N VAL A 201 -11.77 -0.69 -12.56
CA VAL A 201 -11.70 0.76 -12.28
C VAL A 201 -13.04 1.45 -12.55
N LYS A 202 -13.78 1.08 -13.60
CA LYS A 202 -15.13 1.60 -13.86
C LYS A 202 -16.13 1.20 -12.77
N GLN A 203 -16.01 0.00 -12.22
CA GLN A 203 -16.86 -0.43 -11.12
C GLN A 203 -16.59 0.43 -9.88
N ALA A 204 -15.32 0.70 -9.57
CA ALA A 204 -14.96 1.60 -8.48
C ALA A 204 -15.43 3.04 -8.74
N GLU A 205 -15.31 3.59 -9.95
CA GLU A 205 -15.88 4.89 -10.31
C GLU A 205 -17.40 4.91 -10.09
N SER A 206 -18.10 3.82 -10.44
CA SER A 206 -19.55 3.71 -10.26
C SER A 206 -19.95 3.76 -8.78
N PHE A 207 -19.13 3.26 -7.87
CA PHE A 207 -19.32 3.41 -6.43
C PHE A 207 -19.38 4.89 -6.04
N PHE A 208 -18.40 5.71 -6.46
CA PHE A 208 -18.40 7.14 -6.16
C PHE A 208 -19.54 7.88 -6.84
N SER A 209 -19.91 7.49 -8.06
CA SER A 209 -21.08 8.06 -8.76
C SER A 209 -22.37 7.76 -8.02
N SER A 210 -22.51 6.61 -7.38
CA SER A 210 -23.66 6.26 -6.54
C SER A 210 -23.79 7.12 -5.29
N LEU A 211 -22.66 7.67 -4.81
CA LEU A 211 -22.62 8.63 -3.70
C LEU A 211 -22.89 10.09 -4.15
N GLY A 212 -23.06 10.34 -5.45
CA GLY A 212 -23.34 11.64 -6.01
C GLY A 212 -22.11 12.42 -6.50
N PHE A 213 -20.95 11.77 -6.55
CA PHE A 213 -19.75 12.38 -7.15
C PHE A 213 -19.83 12.35 -8.68
N GLU A 214 -19.22 13.32 -9.32
CA GLU A 214 -19.09 13.35 -10.79
C GLU A 214 -18.09 12.28 -11.27
N GLN A 215 -18.31 11.77 -12.48
CA GLN A 215 -17.39 10.83 -13.12
C GLN A 215 -15.99 11.42 -13.25
N LEU A 216 -15.00 10.54 -13.30
CA LEU A 216 -13.60 10.92 -13.51
C LEU A 216 -13.41 11.54 -14.90
N PRO A 217 -12.51 12.53 -15.04
CA PRO A 217 -12.31 13.22 -16.30
C PRO A 217 -11.70 12.30 -17.35
N GLU A 218 -11.90 12.64 -18.64
CA GLU A 218 -11.34 11.85 -19.75
C GLU A 218 -9.80 11.74 -19.67
N THR A 219 -9.15 12.75 -19.09
CA THR A 219 -7.70 12.75 -18.84
C THR A 219 -7.25 11.63 -17.90
N PHE A 220 -8.07 11.28 -16.90
CA PHE A 220 -7.81 10.14 -16.02
C PHE A 220 -7.67 8.84 -16.80
N TRP A 221 -8.64 8.53 -17.66
CA TRP A 221 -8.67 7.32 -18.47
C TRP A 221 -7.54 7.24 -19.51
N LYS A 222 -7.11 8.39 -20.02
CA LYS A 222 -6.03 8.48 -21.04
C LYS A 222 -4.63 8.46 -20.47
N ARG A 223 -4.45 8.89 -19.21
CA ARG A 223 -3.13 9.17 -18.64
C ARG A 223 -2.77 8.30 -17.45
N SER A 224 -3.73 7.60 -16.83
CA SER A 224 -3.47 6.62 -15.79
C SER A 224 -2.76 5.40 -16.37
N GLN A 225 -2.00 4.70 -15.51
CA GLN A 225 -1.40 3.42 -15.83
C GLN A 225 -2.16 2.33 -15.06
N PHE A 226 -2.83 1.44 -15.79
CA PHE A 226 -3.63 0.35 -15.22
C PHE A 226 -2.94 -1.01 -15.31
N SER A 227 -1.97 -1.17 -16.21
CA SER A 227 -1.25 -2.43 -16.42
C SER A 227 0.26 -2.21 -16.49
N LYS A 228 1.02 -3.29 -16.27
CA LYS A 228 2.48 -3.27 -16.38
C LYS A 228 2.89 -3.04 -17.84
N PRO A 229 3.66 -1.98 -18.16
CA PRO A 229 4.18 -1.79 -19.51
C PRO A 229 5.12 -2.93 -19.91
N ALA A 230 5.06 -3.35 -21.19
CA ALA A 230 5.94 -4.38 -21.71
C ALA A 230 7.33 -3.85 -22.14
N ASP A 231 7.45 -2.53 -22.33
CA ASP A 231 8.60 -1.87 -22.95
C ASP A 231 9.57 -1.23 -21.94
N ARG A 232 9.23 -1.23 -20.67
CA ARG A 232 10.04 -0.62 -19.60
C ARG A 232 9.75 -1.18 -18.22
N ASP A 233 10.71 -1.09 -17.34
CA ASP A 233 10.52 -1.36 -15.92
C ASP A 233 9.79 -0.20 -15.24
N VAL A 234 8.83 -0.53 -14.37
CA VAL A 234 8.05 0.42 -13.58
C VAL A 234 7.88 -0.09 -12.17
N GLN A 235 7.77 0.82 -11.23
CA GLN A 235 7.34 0.51 -9.88
C GLN A 235 5.81 0.33 -9.90
N CYS A 236 5.34 -0.89 -9.61
CA CYS A 236 3.94 -1.30 -9.74
C CYS A 236 3.08 -1.03 -8.50
N HIS A 237 3.65 -0.55 -7.40
CA HIS A 237 2.88 -0.18 -6.21
C HIS A 237 1.80 0.83 -6.59
N ALA A 238 0.57 0.56 -6.14
CA ALA A 238 -0.57 1.43 -6.39
C ALA A 238 -0.33 2.84 -5.84
N SER A 239 -0.79 3.85 -6.57
CA SER A 239 -0.66 5.24 -6.15
C SER A 239 -1.61 6.14 -6.92
N ALA A 240 -2.17 7.13 -6.22
CA ALA A 240 -3.03 8.17 -6.77
C ALA A 240 -2.29 9.50 -6.89
N TRP A 241 -2.52 10.23 -7.95
CA TRP A 241 -1.79 11.44 -8.31
C TRP A 241 -2.74 12.59 -8.66
N ASN A 242 -2.43 13.77 -8.13
CA ASN A 242 -3.02 15.06 -8.47
C ASN A 242 -1.92 15.89 -9.14
N VAL A 243 -1.90 15.92 -10.48
CA VAL A 243 -0.73 16.41 -11.24
C VAL A 243 -0.72 17.92 -11.40
N ASP A 244 -1.88 18.55 -11.47
CA ASP A 244 -2.01 19.98 -11.77
C ASP A 244 -2.83 20.79 -10.76
N ASP A 245 -3.20 20.16 -9.62
CA ASP A 245 -4.06 20.73 -8.57
C ASP A 245 -5.39 21.25 -9.11
N LYS A 246 -5.89 20.61 -10.18
CA LYS A 246 -7.18 20.93 -10.82
C LYS A 246 -7.96 19.65 -11.12
N ASP A 247 -7.71 19.04 -12.28
CA ASP A 247 -8.47 17.88 -12.77
C ASP A 247 -7.60 16.84 -13.54
N ASP A 248 -6.26 17.02 -13.58
CA ASP A 248 -5.36 15.96 -14.08
C ASP A 248 -5.06 14.96 -12.97
N LEU A 249 -6.08 14.18 -12.65
CA LEU A 249 -6.01 13.09 -11.68
C LEU A 249 -5.58 11.80 -12.37
N ARG A 250 -4.79 10.97 -11.69
CA ARG A 250 -4.32 9.69 -12.23
C ARG A 250 -4.17 8.66 -11.13
N ILE A 251 -4.28 7.38 -11.50
CA ILE A 251 -3.71 6.28 -10.72
C ILE A 251 -2.60 5.61 -11.52
N LYS A 252 -1.63 5.04 -10.78
CA LYS A 252 -0.57 4.21 -11.34
C LYS A 252 -0.57 2.88 -10.60
N MET A 253 -0.93 1.82 -11.33
CA MET A 253 -1.01 0.44 -10.82
C MET A 253 -0.57 -0.53 -11.92
N CYS A 254 -0.23 -1.75 -11.51
CA CYS A 254 -0.13 -2.92 -12.40
C CYS A 254 -1.23 -3.90 -11.99
N ILE A 255 -2.48 -3.56 -12.30
CA ILE A 255 -3.69 -4.24 -11.81
C ILE A 255 -3.68 -5.71 -12.21
N GLN A 256 -3.95 -6.57 -11.24
CA GLN A 256 -4.27 -7.97 -11.42
C GLN A 256 -5.74 -8.22 -11.07
N ILE A 257 -6.36 -9.22 -11.71
CA ILE A 257 -7.78 -9.50 -11.48
C ILE A 257 -7.92 -10.34 -10.21
N THR A 258 -7.95 -9.64 -9.07
CA THR A 258 -8.08 -10.20 -7.72
C THR A 258 -8.97 -9.33 -6.85
N GLY A 259 -9.56 -9.93 -5.82
CA GLY A 259 -10.35 -9.20 -4.81
C GLY A 259 -9.51 -8.19 -4.03
N GLU A 260 -8.22 -8.48 -3.79
CA GLU A 260 -7.28 -7.54 -3.15
C GLU A 260 -7.12 -6.27 -4.00
N GLU A 261 -6.79 -6.41 -5.28
CA GLU A 261 -6.63 -5.28 -6.19
C GLU A 261 -7.95 -4.52 -6.42
N PHE A 262 -9.09 -5.21 -6.35
CA PHE A 262 -10.40 -4.56 -6.41
C PHE A 262 -10.60 -3.61 -5.22
N ASN A 263 -10.19 -4.01 -4.02
CA ASN A 263 -10.20 -3.15 -2.83
C ASN A 263 -9.20 -1.99 -2.97
N VAL A 264 -7.98 -2.27 -3.44
CA VAL A 264 -6.94 -1.25 -3.65
C VAL A 264 -7.38 -0.19 -4.66
N ILE A 265 -8.05 -0.57 -5.76
CA ILE A 265 -8.59 0.40 -6.72
C ILE A 265 -9.58 1.35 -6.06
N HIS A 266 -10.47 0.86 -5.20
CA HIS A 266 -11.42 1.72 -4.49
C HIS A 266 -10.70 2.67 -3.51
N HIS A 267 -9.67 2.20 -2.82
CA HIS A 267 -8.79 3.01 -1.98
C HIS A 267 -8.13 4.13 -2.78
N GLU A 268 -7.47 3.81 -3.90
CA GLU A 268 -6.79 4.79 -4.75
C GLU A 268 -7.74 5.84 -5.34
N LEU A 269 -8.93 5.41 -5.75
CA LEU A 269 -9.95 6.36 -6.18
C LEU A 269 -10.48 7.21 -5.01
N GLY A 270 -10.47 6.70 -3.77
CA GLY A 270 -10.72 7.49 -2.57
C GLY A 270 -9.78 8.70 -2.49
N HIS A 271 -8.48 8.48 -2.73
CA HIS A 271 -7.52 9.57 -2.84
C HIS A 271 -7.85 10.54 -3.96
N ASN A 272 -8.15 10.06 -5.17
CA ASN A 272 -8.46 10.93 -6.31
C ASN A 272 -9.72 11.78 -6.07
N TYR A 273 -10.78 11.22 -5.51
CA TYR A 273 -11.99 11.98 -5.21
C TYR A 273 -11.78 12.98 -4.08
N TYR A 274 -10.95 12.67 -3.09
CA TYR A 274 -10.55 13.62 -2.06
C TYR A 274 -9.68 14.76 -2.64
N GLN A 275 -8.70 14.43 -3.51
CA GLN A 275 -7.93 15.42 -4.26
C GLN A 275 -8.85 16.36 -5.04
N ARG A 276 -9.84 15.82 -5.73
CA ARG A 276 -10.80 16.58 -6.52
C ARG A 276 -11.65 17.51 -5.64
N ALA A 277 -12.00 17.09 -4.43
CA ALA A 277 -12.75 17.90 -3.49
C ALA A 277 -11.93 19.11 -3.04
N TYR A 278 -10.68 18.93 -2.59
CA TYR A 278 -9.88 20.05 -2.12
C TYR A 278 -9.29 20.91 -3.26
N ASN A 279 -9.22 20.43 -4.50
CA ASN A 279 -8.83 21.25 -5.65
C ASN A 279 -9.80 22.41 -5.93
N GLN A 280 -11.02 22.38 -5.38
CA GLN A 280 -11.97 23.48 -5.44
C GLN A 280 -11.67 24.60 -4.43
N GLU A 281 -10.82 24.33 -3.45
CA GLU A 281 -10.47 25.27 -2.41
C GLU A 281 -9.48 26.35 -2.89
N PRO A 282 -9.32 27.47 -2.16
CA PRO A 282 -8.25 28.44 -2.42
C PRO A 282 -6.87 27.76 -2.37
N LEU A 283 -5.92 28.23 -3.17
CA LEU A 283 -4.61 27.61 -3.39
C LEU A 283 -3.89 27.11 -2.13
N LEU A 284 -3.94 27.86 -1.04
CA LEU A 284 -3.28 27.49 0.22
C LEU A 284 -3.99 26.36 0.99
N TYR A 285 -5.19 25.98 0.57
CA TYR A 285 -5.99 24.90 1.16
C TYR A 285 -6.15 23.71 0.23
N ARG A 286 -5.47 23.70 -0.93
CA ARG A 286 -5.44 22.56 -1.86
C ARG A 286 -4.48 21.50 -1.35
N GLY A 287 -4.94 20.71 -0.40
CA GLY A 287 -4.20 19.63 0.20
C GLY A 287 -5.03 18.90 1.24
N SER A 288 -4.59 17.72 1.63
CA SER A 288 -5.24 16.96 2.71
C SER A 288 -5.11 17.66 4.06
N ALA A 289 -5.99 17.33 5.00
CA ALA A 289 -5.87 17.75 6.40
C ALA A 289 -4.52 17.28 6.97
N ASN A 290 -4.16 16.02 6.71
CA ASN A 290 -2.85 15.42 6.96
C ASN A 290 -2.74 14.10 6.16
N ASP A 291 -1.56 13.49 6.15
CA ASP A 291 -1.31 12.26 5.38
C ASP A 291 -2.17 11.10 5.90
N GLY A 292 -2.29 10.93 7.22
CA GLY A 292 -3.13 9.88 7.82
C GLY A 292 -4.62 10.04 7.51
N PHE A 293 -5.12 11.27 7.34
CA PHE A 293 -6.50 11.51 6.95
C PHE A 293 -6.73 11.18 5.47
N HIS A 294 -5.72 11.37 4.62
CA HIS A 294 -5.77 10.96 3.22
C HIS A 294 -5.92 9.45 3.11
N GLU A 295 -5.09 8.71 3.85
CA GLU A 295 -5.17 7.24 3.95
C GLU A 295 -6.50 6.76 4.56
N ALA A 296 -7.00 7.44 5.61
CA ALA A 296 -8.25 7.08 6.24
C ALA A 296 -9.47 7.19 5.30
N ILE A 297 -9.44 8.14 4.35
CA ILE A 297 -10.47 8.23 3.31
C ILE A 297 -10.38 7.03 2.37
N GLY A 298 -9.20 6.70 1.85
CA GLY A 298 -8.99 5.53 1.00
C GLY A 298 -9.46 4.24 1.69
N ASP A 299 -9.04 4.03 2.93
CA ASP A 299 -9.41 2.86 3.73
C ASP A 299 -10.93 2.80 4.03
N THR A 300 -11.57 3.94 4.33
CA THR A 300 -13.02 3.99 4.55
C THR A 300 -13.79 3.53 3.32
N ILE A 301 -13.34 3.92 2.13
CA ILE A 301 -13.92 3.48 0.86
C ILE A 301 -13.66 1.98 0.65
N ALA A 302 -12.44 1.49 0.84
CA ALA A 302 -12.10 0.08 0.73
C ALA A 302 -12.92 -0.79 1.70
N LEU A 303 -13.10 -0.36 2.95
CA LEU A 303 -13.95 -1.03 3.94
C LEU A 303 -15.46 -1.01 3.59
N SER A 304 -15.87 -0.14 2.68
CA SER A 304 -17.25 -0.10 2.19
C SER A 304 -17.58 -1.21 1.17
N ILE A 305 -16.57 -1.96 0.71
CA ILE A 305 -16.74 -3.13 -0.15
C ILE A 305 -17.18 -4.32 0.69
N THR A 306 -18.40 -4.22 1.15
CA THR A 306 -19.05 -5.24 1.98
C THR A 306 -19.71 -6.33 1.11
N PRO A 307 -20.04 -7.52 1.67
CA PRO A 307 -20.84 -8.51 0.95
C PRO A 307 -22.16 -7.96 0.40
N LYS A 308 -22.76 -6.99 1.08
CA LYS A 308 -23.97 -6.31 0.57
C LYS A 308 -23.67 -5.55 -0.72
N TYR A 309 -22.60 -4.76 -0.76
CA TYR A 309 -22.18 -4.04 -1.97
C TYR A 309 -21.82 -5.02 -3.09
N LEU A 310 -21.07 -6.08 -2.80
CA LEU A 310 -20.72 -7.10 -3.79
C LEU A 310 -21.95 -7.76 -4.42
N LYS A 311 -23.00 -8.00 -3.62
CA LYS A 311 -24.30 -8.48 -4.12
C LYS A 311 -25.02 -7.44 -4.96
N GLU A 312 -25.04 -6.18 -4.53
CA GLU A 312 -25.71 -5.09 -5.26
C GLU A 312 -25.11 -4.87 -6.65
N ILE A 313 -23.79 -5.08 -6.82
CA ILE A 313 -23.10 -4.99 -8.12
C ILE A 313 -23.10 -6.33 -8.88
N GLY A 314 -23.70 -7.38 -8.34
CA GLY A 314 -23.83 -8.69 -8.98
C GLY A 314 -22.54 -9.52 -9.02
N LEU A 315 -21.56 -9.22 -8.17
CA LEU A 315 -20.36 -10.05 -8.04
C LEU A 315 -20.58 -11.31 -7.20
N ILE A 316 -21.55 -11.29 -6.28
CA ILE A 316 -21.98 -12.46 -5.53
C ILE A 316 -23.51 -12.56 -5.53
N ASP A 317 -24.03 -13.79 -5.48
CA ASP A 317 -25.46 -14.06 -5.52
C ASP A 317 -26.11 -13.94 -4.14
N GLU A 318 -25.40 -14.33 -3.09
CA GLU A 318 -25.90 -14.37 -1.71
C GLU A 318 -24.93 -13.68 -0.75
N ILE A 319 -25.50 -13.04 0.29
CA ILE A 319 -24.69 -12.48 1.37
C ILE A 319 -24.43 -13.62 2.36
N PRO A 320 -23.19 -13.94 2.69
CA PRO A 320 -22.87 -14.97 3.67
C PRO A 320 -23.51 -14.69 5.03
N ASP A 321 -23.90 -15.74 5.73
CA ASP A 321 -24.42 -15.63 7.09
C ASP A 321 -23.29 -15.21 8.04
N PRO A 322 -23.43 -14.14 8.81
CA PRO A 322 -22.41 -13.68 9.73
C PRO A 322 -22.33 -14.49 11.04
N SER A 323 -23.19 -15.53 11.22
CA SER A 323 -23.29 -16.32 12.47
C SER A 323 -22.24 -17.42 12.59
#